data_0507e3b4b58d2b808e19e282926ead80
#
_entry.id   0507e3b4b58d2b808e19e282926ead80
#
_cell.length_a   1.000
_cell.length_b   1.000
_cell.length_c   1.000
_cell.angle_alpha   90.00
_cell.angle_beta   90.00
_cell.angle_gamma   90.00
#
_symmetry.space_group_name_H-M   'P 1'
#
loop_
_entity.id
_entity.type
_entity.pdbx_description
1 polymer ?
#
loop_
_entity_poly.entity_id
_entity_poly.type
_entity_poly.pdbx_seq_one_letter_code
_entity_poly.pdbx_strand_id
1 'polypeptide(L)'
;KEFREALDKEFGKGNKIFTAAILNGNSIWYSIKKQISHFPQNGWWHYLDWVSLMNYDNDLGSKHATFESVFGPEGSVSYWTSFGIPQSKIVIGIPFYARAGWGEEFLTYEDIISMNPSIPDTLDFVLYSKSRLGSKKEYGFNGVSTVVRKVKEGKKLNLTGVMFWRLAGDVQVDHEKSLLRAMSRELKR
;
A
#
# COMPACT_ATOMS: atom_id res chain seq x y z
N LYS A 1 -13.14 20.60 3.84
CA LYS A 1 -13.55 21.84 3.15
C LYS A 1 -12.73 23.02 3.67
N GLU A 2 -12.93 23.42 4.90
CA GLU A 2 -12.29 24.58 5.53
C GLU A 2 -10.76 24.61 5.37
N PHE A 3 -10.09 23.47 5.55
CA PHE A 3 -8.64 23.37 5.38
C PHE A 3 -8.21 23.65 3.93
N ARG A 4 -8.93 23.16 2.93
CA ARG A 4 -8.68 23.46 1.51
C ARG A 4 -8.88 24.94 1.22
N GLU A 5 -9.96 25.52 1.74
CA GLU A 5 -10.26 26.96 1.59
C GLU A 5 -9.18 27.83 2.23
N ALA A 6 -8.69 27.44 3.42
CA ALA A 6 -7.59 28.14 4.09
C ALA A 6 -6.28 28.07 3.30
N LEU A 7 -5.92 26.89 2.77
CA LEU A 7 -4.73 26.75 1.92
C LEU A 7 -4.83 27.57 0.64
N ASP A 8 -5.99 27.57 -0.01
CA ASP A 8 -6.20 28.31 -1.25
C ASP A 8 -6.19 29.84 -1.01
N LYS A 9 -6.71 30.27 0.11
CA LYS A 9 -6.67 31.70 0.53
C LYS A 9 -5.25 32.18 0.79
N GLU A 10 -4.47 31.40 1.53
CA GLU A 10 -3.13 31.79 1.96
C GLU A 10 -2.10 31.70 0.83
N PHE A 11 -2.16 30.64 0.03
CA PHE A 11 -1.12 30.33 -0.95
C PHE A 11 -1.56 30.46 -2.41
N GLY A 12 -2.83 30.80 -2.66
CA GLY A 12 -3.42 30.79 -3.98
C GLY A 12 -4.00 29.42 -4.36
N LYS A 13 -5.12 29.43 -5.06
CA LYS A 13 -5.87 28.23 -5.44
C LYS A 13 -5.00 27.26 -6.23
N GLY A 14 -4.92 26.02 -5.75
CA GLY A 14 -4.19 24.95 -6.38
C GLY A 14 -2.66 24.97 -6.22
N ASN A 15 -2.09 25.99 -5.57
CA ASN A 15 -0.64 26.10 -5.37
C ASN A 15 -0.08 25.20 -4.25
N LYS A 16 -0.95 24.58 -3.45
CA LYS A 16 -0.56 23.62 -2.41
C LYS A 16 -1.31 22.33 -2.56
N ILE A 17 -0.56 21.24 -2.52
CA ILE A 17 -1.10 19.88 -2.54
C ILE A 17 -1.71 19.57 -1.17
N PHE A 18 -2.93 19.02 -1.18
CA PHE A 18 -3.63 18.56 0.00
C PHE A 18 -4.11 17.12 -0.22
N THR A 19 -3.56 16.18 0.52
CA THR A 19 -3.83 14.75 0.37
C THR A 19 -4.22 14.12 1.70
N ALA A 20 -4.75 12.90 1.65
CA ALA A 20 -5.01 12.12 2.84
C ALA A 20 -4.59 10.67 2.63
N ALA A 21 -3.98 10.07 3.65
CA ALA A 21 -3.83 8.63 3.74
C ALA A 21 -5.10 8.05 4.39
N ILE A 22 -5.70 7.06 3.73
CA ILE A 22 -6.92 6.43 4.21
C ILE A 22 -6.76 4.91 4.23
N LEU A 23 -7.57 4.26 5.04
CA LEU A 23 -7.58 2.80 5.12
C LEU A 23 -7.98 2.18 3.79
N ASN A 24 -7.53 0.97 3.55
CA ASN A 24 -7.81 0.23 2.32
C ASN A 24 -9.30 0.01 2.01
N GLY A 25 -10.19 0.16 2.98
CA GLY A 25 -11.64 0.06 2.80
C GLY A 25 -12.19 -1.34 3.02
N ASN A 26 -11.60 -2.35 2.40
CA ASN A 26 -12.05 -3.74 2.56
C ASN A 26 -11.27 -4.44 3.67
N SER A 27 -11.63 -4.17 4.91
CA SER A 27 -11.07 -4.85 6.08
C SER A 27 -12.10 -5.79 6.70
N ILE A 28 -11.64 -6.99 7.07
CA ILE A 28 -12.43 -7.96 7.86
C ILE A 28 -12.73 -7.45 9.27
N TRP A 29 -12.05 -6.39 9.71
CA TRP A 29 -12.21 -5.83 11.04
C TRP A 29 -13.50 -5.01 11.17
N TYR A 30 -14.40 -5.45 12.03
CA TYR A 30 -15.65 -4.76 12.35
C TYR A 30 -15.41 -3.30 12.78
N SER A 31 -14.38 -3.05 13.58
CA SER A 31 -14.01 -1.69 14.03
C SER A 31 -13.60 -0.79 12.88
N ILE A 32 -12.87 -1.32 11.91
CA ILE A 32 -12.45 -0.58 10.72
C ILE A 32 -13.63 -0.37 9.77
N LYS A 33 -14.46 -1.38 9.52
CA LYS A 33 -15.71 -1.23 8.76
C LYS A 33 -16.61 -0.16 9.37
N LYS A 34 -16.72 -0.12 10.68
CA LYS A 34 -17.50 0.91 11.39
C LYS A 34 -16.89 2.29 11.24
N GLN A 35 -15.57 2.43 11.33
CA GLN A 35 -14.89 3.71 11.12
C GLN A 35 -15.05 4.22 9.69
N ILE A 36 -14.95 3.34 8.71
CA ILE A 36 -15.11 3.68 7.29
C ILE A 36 -16.54 4.08 6.98
N SER A 37 -17.54 3.45 7.59
CA SER A 37 -18.96 3.81 7.41
C SER A 37 -19.30 5.21 7.89
N HIS A 38 -18.44 5.81 8.72
CA HIS A 38 -18.58 7.20 9.17
C HIS A 38 -17.90 8.21 8.25
N PHE A 39 -17.12 7.78 7.25
CA PHE A 39 -16.68 8.68 6.21
C PHE A 39 -17.91 9.18 5.44
N PRO A 40 -18.21 10.46 5.46
CA PRO A 40 -19.40 10.96 4.84
C PRO A 40 -19.35 10.66 3.34
N GLN A 41 -20.42 10.11 2.81
CA GLN A 41 -20.63 9.88 1.37
C GLN A 41 -20.73 11.19 0.59
N ASN A 42 -20.28 12.30 1.15
CA ASN A 42 -20.53 13.68 0.76
C ASN A 42 -19.44 14.25 -0.14
N GLY A 43 -18.68 13.40 -0.84
CA GLY A 43 -17.70 13.91 -1.79
C GLY A 43 -16.52 14.65 -1.16
N TRP A 44 -16.12 14.32 0.08
CA TRP A 44 -15.00 14.95 0.80
C TRP A 44 -13.69 14.89 -0.01
N TRP A 45 -13.51 13.90 -0.86
CA TRP A 45 -12.37 13.77 -1.76
C TRP A 45 -12.28 14.89 -2.81
N HIS A 46 -13.34 15.64 -3.05
CA HIS A 46 -13.31 16.81 -3.93
C HIS A 46 -12.37 17.91 -3.43
N TYR A 47 -12.14 17.96 -2.13
CA TYR A 47 -11.23 18.92 -1.50
C TYR A 47 -9.78 18.47 -1.48
N LEU A 48 -9.50 17.22 -1.87
CA LEU A 48 -8.16 16.64 -1.93
C LEU A 48 -7.65 16.58 -3.37
N ASP A 49 -6.34 16.67 -3.52
CA ASP A 49 -5.69 16.42 -4.81
C ASP A 49 -5.71 14.92 -5.12
N TRP A 50 -5.39 14.07 -4.11
CA TRP A 50 -5.55 12.63 -4.17
C TRP A 50 -5.72 12.00 -2.78
N VAL A 51 -6.12 10.73 -2.77
CA VAL A 51 -6.13 9.87 -1.58
C VAL A 51 -5.10 8.75 -1.73
N SER A 52 -4.34 8.50 -0.68
CA SER A 52 -3.37 7.41 -0.62
C SER A 52 -3.97 6.25 0.17
N LEU A 53 -4.25 5.15 -0.50
CA LEU A 53 -4.79 3.95 0.13
C LEU A 53 -3.67 3.20 0.85
N MET A 54 -3.80 2.98 2.15
CA MET A 54 -2.89 2.15 2.93
C MET A 54 -3.16 0.66 2.65
N ASN A 55 -2.76 0.17 1.48
CA ASN A 55 -3.01 -1.17 0.98
C ASN A 55 -2.08 -2.22 1.60
N TYR A 56 -1.96 -2.18 2.91
CA TYR A 56 -1.18 -3.10 3.73
C TYR A 56 -1.86 -3.26 5.09
N ASP A 57 -1.44 -4.28 5.83
CA ASP A 57 -2.05 -4.67 7.12
C ASP A 57 -3.55 -4.99 7.01
N ASN A 58 -3.96 -5.51 5.86
CA ASN A 58 -5.37 -5.72 5.52
C ASN A 58 -5.98 -6.95 6.19
N ASP A 59 -5.14 -7.88 6.59
CA ASP A 59 -5.51 -9.15 7.17
C ASP A 59 -4.69 -9.45 8.43
N LEU A 60 -5.18 -10.41 9.22
CA LEU A 60 -4.54 -10.91 10.44
C LEU A 60 -3.28 -11.75 10.19
N GLY A 61 -3.02 -12.09 8.96
CA GLY A 61 -1.97 -13.04 8.60
C GLY A 61 -0.92 -12.46 7.68
N SER A 62 -0.17 -13.39 7.09
CA SER A 62 0.87 -13.12 6.11
C SER A 62 0.37 -12.49 4.81
N LYS A 63 -0.93 -12.54 4.55
CA LYS A 63 -1.55 -12.00 3.31
C LYS A 63 -1.96 -10.53 3.41
N HIS A 64 -1.24 -9.74 4.16
CA HIS A 64 -1.63 -8.37 4.50
C HIS A 64 -1.67 -7.38 3.32
N ALA A 65 -1.11 -7.73 2.19
CA ALA A 65 -0.98 -6.81 1.05
C ALA A 65 -0.97 -7.55 -0.29
N THR A 66 -1.90 -8.47 -0.53
CA THR A 66 -1.97 -9.22 -1.80
C THR A 66 -2.36 -8.32 -2.97
N PHE A 67 -2.11 -8.77 -4.19
CA PHE A 67 -2.58 -8.07 -5.39
C PHE A 67 -4.12 -7.99 -5.40
N GLU A 68 -4.78 -9.06 -5.05
CA GLU A 68 -6.24 -9.20 -5.03
C GLU A 68 -6.90 -8.28 -3.99
N SER A 69 -6.25 -8.03 -2.85
CA SER A 69 -6.74 -7.08 -1.85
C SER A 69 -6.72 -5.63 -2.33
N VAL A 70 -5.99 -5.33 -3.40
CA VAL A 70 -5.94 -4.00 -4.02
C VAL A 70 -6.86 -3.92 -5.23
N PHE A 71 -6.74 -4.88 -6.16
CA PHE A 71 -7.34 -4.83 -7.50
C PHE A 71 -8.40 -5.89 -7.76
N GLY A 72 -8.63 -6.81 -6.84
CA GLY A 72 -9.71 -7.79 -6.97
C GLY A 72 -11.10 -7.15 -6.96
N PRO A 73 -12.15 -7.92 -7.25
CA PRO A 73 -13.53 -7.41 -7.25
C PRO A 73 -13.94 -6.74 -5.94
N GLU A 74 -13.46 -7.27 -4.81
CA GLU A 74 -13.64 -6.70 -3.46
C GLU A 74 -12.39 -5.93 -2.99
N GLY A 75 -11.47 -5.62 -3.88
CA GLY A 75 -10.25 -4.91 -3.56
C GLY A 75 -10.49 -3.43 -3.24
N SER A 76 -9.51 -2.80 -2.64
CA SER A 76 -9.63 -1.43 -2.15
C SER A 76 -9.92 -0.41 -3.25
N VAL A 77 -9.40 -0.59 -4.46
CA VAL A 77 -9.69 0.31 -5.59
C VAL A 77 -11.18 0.23 -5.94
N SER A 78 -11.73 -0.98 -6.11
CA SER A 78 -13.16 -1.19 -6.37
C SER A 78 -14.03 -0.65 -5.23
N TYR A 79 -13.63 -0.88 -3.98
CA TYR A 79 -14.32 -0.39 -2.81
C TYR A 79 -14.45 1.15 -2.83
N TRP A 80 -13.35 1.87 -2.93
CA TRP A 80 -13.38 3.33 -2.86
C TRP A 80 -13.99 3.99 -4.10
N THR A 81 -13.84 3.39 -5.27
CA THR A 81 -14.54 3.88 -6.48
C THR A 81 -16.05 3.70 -6.39
N SER A 82 -16.54 2.68 -5.68
CA SER A 82 -17.98 2.50 -5.44
C SER A 82 -18.60 3.62 -4.59
N PHE A 83 -17.79 4.34 -3.79
CA PHE A 83 -18.19 5.56 -3.06
C PHE A 83 -18.01 6.84 -3.89
N GLY A 84 -17.60 6.73 -5.15
CA GLY A 84 -17.49 7.85 -6.07
C GLY A 84 -16.12 8.52 -6.12
N ILE A 85 -15.08 7.96 -5.48
CA ILE A 85 -13.70 8.47 -5.65
C ILE A 85 -13.24 8.10 -7.06
N PRO A 86 -12.91 9.08 -7.91
CA PRO A 86 -12.41 8.75 -9.25
C PRO A 86 -11.03 8.11 -9.18
N GLN A 87 -10.77 7.15 -10.06
CA GLN A 87 -9.48 6.46 -10.15
C GLN A 87 -8.31 7.44 -10.28
N SER A 88 -8.49 8.55 -10.99
CA SER A 88 -7.52 9.63 -11.13
C SER A 88 -7.24 10.42 -9.83
N LYS A 89 -7.84 10.06 -8.72
CA LYS A 89 -7.54 10.58 -7.38
C LYS A 89 -7.03 9.51 -6.42
N ILE A 90 -6.73 8.31 -6.90
CA ILE A 90 -6.28 7.19 -6.07
C ILE A 90 -4.79 6.97 -6.25
N VAL A 91 -4.07 6.90 -5.13
CA VAL A 91 -2.69 6.42 -5.00
C VAL A 91 -2.73 5.12 -4.20
N ILE A 92 -2.15 4.04 -4.71
CA ILE A 92 -2.07 2.77 -3.99
C ILE A 92 -0.82 2.66 -3.13
N GLY A 93 -0.94 2.02 -1.96
CA GLY A 93 0.16 1.78 -1.01
C GLY A 93 0.80 0.41 -1.22
N ILE A 94 2.13 0.38 -1.13
CA ILE A 94 2.94 -0.83 -1.23
C ILE A 94 3.79 -0.95 0.03
N PRO A 95 3.74 -2.08 0.77
CA PRO A 95 4.59 -2.27 1.94
C PRO A 95 6.01 -2.66 1.53
N PHE A 96 7.00 -2.05 2.18
CA PHE A 96 8.40 -2.45 2.11
C PHE A 96 8.79 -3.24 3.38
N TYR A 97 7.87 -4.09 3.82
CA TYR A 97 8.04 -4.93 5.00
C TYR A 97 7.15 -6.18 4.91
N ALA A 98 7.45 -7.15 5.77
CA ALA A 98 6.71 -8.39 5.91
C ALA A 98 5.99 -8.48 7.25
N ARG A 99 4.84 -9.14 7.29
CA ARG A 99 4.09 -9.45 8.51
C ARG A 99 3.70 -10.92 8.60
N ALA A 100 3.67 -11.42 9.85
CA ALA A 100 3.11 -12.74 10.16
C ALA A 100 1.73 -12.66 10.85
N GLY A 101 1.35 -11.49 11.36
CA GLY A 101 0.07 -11.27 12.03
C GLY A 101 0.10 -10.05 12.95
N TRP A 102 -1.03 -9.77 13.59
CA TRP A 102 -1.15 -8.71 14.59
C TRP A 102 -0.42 -9.12 15.87
N GLY A 103 0.32 -8.15 16.46
CA GLY A 103 1.15 -8.40 17.65
C GLY A 103 2.51 -9.01 17.35
N GLU A 104 2.77 -9.46 16.13
CA GLU A 104 4.08 -9.91 15.69
C GLU A 104 4.92 -8.72 15.22
N GLU A 105 6.23 -8.76 15.51
CA GLU A 105 7.14 -7.80 14.91
C GLU A 105 7.17 -8.02 13.39
N PHE A 106 7.16 -6.93 12.64
CA PHE A 106 7.41 -6.98 11.21
C PHE A 106 8.91 -7.18 10.92
N LEU A 107 9.20 -7.75 9.76
CA LEU A 107 10.54 -7.77 9.17
C LEU A 107 10.57 -6.71 8.07
N THR A 108 11.68 -5.99 7.91
CA THR A 108 11.86 -5.14 6.73
C THR A 108 12.01 -6.00 5.48
N TYR A 109 11.79 -5.45 4.31
CA TYR A 109 12.10 -6.17 3.07
C TYR A 109 13.60 -6.43 2.95
N GLU A 110 14.46 -5.51 3.44
CA GLU A 110 15.90 -5.71 3.55
C GLU A 110 16.24 -6.93 4.42
N ASP A 111 15.56 -7.14 5.56
CA ASP A 111 15.75 -8.33 6.38
C ASP A 111 15.46 -9.61 5.60
N ILE A 112 14.37 -9.63 4.82
CA ILE A 112 13.99 -10.78 3.99
C ILE A 112 15.09 -11.10 2.96
N ILE A 113 15.60 -10.09 2.26
CA ILE A 113 16.65 -10.27 1.25
C ILE A 113 17.98 -10.67 1.89
N SER A 114 18.33 -10.07 3.03
CA SER A 114 19.56 -10.43 3.76
C SER A 114 19.54 -11.86 4.27
N MET A 115 18.40 -12.35 4.74
CA MET A 115 18.24 -13.75 5.19
C MET A 115 18.20 -14.75 4.03
N ASN A 116 17.73 -14.32 2.86
CA ASN A 116 17.58 -15.16 1.68
C ASN A 116 17.87 -14.39 0.38
N PRO A 117 19.15 -14.13 0.06
CA PRO A 117 19.53 -13.35 -1.14
C PRO A 117 19.03 -13.96 -2.47
N SER A 118 18.85 -15.27 -2.51
CA SER A 118 18.38 -15.98 -3.71
C SER A 118 16.85 -16.12 -3.77
N ILE A 119 16.11 -15.45 -2.89
CA ILE A 119 14.63 -15.54 -2.90
C ILE A 119 14.07 -15.19 -4.28
N PRO A 120 13.18 -16.00 -4.87
CA PRO A 120 12.58 -15.69 -6.16
C PRO A 120 11.78 -14.39 -6.11
N ASP A 121 11.86 -13.56 -7.16
CA ASP A 121 11.10 -12.32 -7.29
C ASP A 121 9.58 -12.51 -7.28
N THR A 122 9.12 -13.73 -7.58
CA THR A 122 7.71 -14.11 -7.61
C THR A 122 7.16 -14.52 -6.24
N LEU A 123 8.00 -14.63 -5.22
CA LEU A 123 7.59 -15.08 -3.90
C LEU A 123 7.14 -13.90 -3.04
N ASP A 124 6.00 -14.07 -2.38
CA ASP A 124 5.38 -13.07 -1.51
C ASP A 124 5.32 -13.50 -0.03
N PHE A 125 6.05 -14.54 0.35
CA PHE A 125 6.15 -14.98 1.75
C PHE A 125 7.45 -15.71 2.04
N VAL A 126 7.82 -15.74 3.32
CA VAL A 126 8.91 -16.56 3.87
C VAL A 126 8.48 -17.22 5.17
N LEU A 127 9.03 -18.39 5.45
CA LEU A 127 8.90 -19.05 6.76
C LEU A 127 10.07 -18.65 7.63
N TYR A 128 9.80 -17.92 8.70
CA TYR A 128 10.82 -17.42 9.63
C TYR A 128 10.46 -17.70 11.09
N SER A 129 11.47 -17.93 11.91
CA SER A 129 11.35 -18.02 13.38
C SER A 129 12.42 -17.15 14.03
N LYS A 130 12.04 -16.27 14.93
CA LYS A 130 12.97 -15.46 15.74
C LYS A 130 13.79 -16.28 16.73
N SER A 131 13.23 -17.38 17.18
CA SER A 131 13.88 -18.28 18.15
C SER A 131 14.32 -19.56 17.46
N ARG A 132 15.53 -20.01 17.79
CA ARG A 132 16.08 -21.28 17.29
C ARG A 132 15.19 -22.48 17.63
N LEU A 133 14.41 -22.39 18.70
CA LEU A 133 13.47 -23.43 19.19
C LEU A 133 12.00 -23.06 18.92
N GLY A 134 11.74 -21.89 18.35
CA GLY A 134 10.39 -21.41 18.07
C GLY A 134 9.80 -22.00 16.79
N SER A 135 8.47 -22.07 16.73
CA SER A 135 7.77 -22.43 15.50
C SER A 135 8.02 -21.38 14.41
N LYS A 136 8.24 -21.81 13.18
CA LYS A 136 8.30 -20.93 12.03
C LYS A 136 6.91 -20.35 11.77
N LYS A 137 6.86 -19.04 11.50
CA LYS A 137 5.66 -18.32 11.06
C LYS A 137 5.84 -17.89 9.62
N GLU A 138 4.74 -17.82 8.90
CA GLU A 138 4.70 -17.29 7.55
C GLU A 138 4.65 -15.76 7.60
N TYR A 139 5.68 -15.12 7.07
CA TYR A 139 5.76 -13.67 6.90
C TYR A 139 5.46 -13.32 5.45
N GLY A 140 4.34 -12.67 5.22
CA GLY A 140 3.96 -12.17 3.89
C GLY A 140 4.57 -10.81 3.62
N PHE A 141 4.96 -10.58 2.37
CA PHE A 141 5.49 -9.32 1.86
C PHE A 141 5.06 -9.14 0.39
N ASN A 142 5.54 -8.11 -0.28
CA ASN A 142 5.43 -8.02 -1.73
C ASN A 142 6.80 -8.21 -2.37
N GLY A 143 6.98 -9.29 -3.13
CA GLY A 143 8.15 -9.51 -3.97
C GLY A 143 8.17 -8.56 -5.17
N VAL A 144 9.32 -8.49 -5.85
CA VAL A 144 9.52 -7.61 -7.01
C VAL A 144 8.43 -7.78 -8.07
N SER A 145 8.07 -9.02 -8.39
CA SER A 145 7.04 -9.32 -9.40
C SER A 145 5.66 -8.79 -9.02
N THR A 146 5.27 -8.92 -7.76
CA THR A 146 3.99 -8.40 -7.25
C THR A 146 3.97 -6.88 -7.26
N VAL A 147 5.07 -6.24 -6.85
CA VAL A 147 5.21 -4.77 -6.92
C VAL A 147 5.08 -4.27 -8.36
N VAL A 148 5.80 -4.86 -9.30
CA VAL A 148 5.73 -4.50 -10.74
C VAL A 148 4.31 -4.70 -11.28
N ARG A 149 3.66 -5.82 -10.94
CA ARG A 149 2.27 -6.11 -11.35
C ARG A 149 1.29 -5.05 -10.81
N LYS A 150 1.45 -4.64 -9.55
CA LYS A 150 0.62 -3.57 -8.94
C LYS A 150 0.80 -2.23 -9.65
N VAL A 151 2.04 -1.85 -9.96
CA VAL A 151 2.32 -0.60 -10.69
C VAL A 151 1.70 -0.63 -12.08
N LYS A 152 1.87 -1.74 -12.81
CA LYS A 152 1.27 -1.92 -14.15
C LYS A 152 -0.26 -1.78 -14.13
N GLU A 153 -0.91 -2.45 -13.18
CA GLU A 153 -2.37 -2.39 -13.10
C GLU A 153 -2.85 -0.98 -12.69
N GLY A 154 -2.14 -0.31 -11.78
CA GLY A 154 -2.41 1.08 -11.43
C GLY A 154 -2.31 2.03 -12.64
N LYS A 155 -1.29 1.87 -13.48
CA LYS A 155 -1.17 2.63 -14.74
C LYS A 155 -2.32 2.34 -15.71
N LYS A 156 -2.65 1.07 -15.92
CA LYS A 156 -3.76 0.64 -16.79
C LYS A 156 -5.10 1.24 -16.36
N LEU A 157 -5.32 1.38 -15.05
CA LEU A 157 -6.52 1.99 -14.48
C LEU A 157 -6.44 3.52 -14.38
N ASN A 158 -5.36 4.15 -14.86
CA ASN A 158 -5.11 5.59 -14.76
C ASN A 158 -5.18 6.10 -13.30
N LEU A 159 -4.65 5.32 -12.35
CA LEU A 159 -4.49 5.80 -10.98
C LEU A 159 -3.45 6.93 -10.94
N THR A 160 -3.59 7.84 -9.95
CA THR A 160 -2.66 8.96 -9.76
C THR A 160 -1.22 8.52 -9.54
N GLY A 161 -1.01 7.39 -8.85
CA GLY A 161 0.34 6.90 -8.59
C GLY A 161 0.41 5.78 -7.56
N VAL A 162 1.61 5.62 -7.05
CA VAL A 162 1.92 4.66 -5.99
C VAL A 162 2.65 5.36 -4.84
N MET A 163 2.40 4.93 -3.62
CA MET A 163 3.18 5.28 -2.44
C MET A 163 3.71 4.01 -1.78
N PHE A 164 4.68 4.12 -0.94
CA PHE A 164 5.24 2.99 -0.20
C PHE A 164 5.44 3.32 1.28
N TRP A 165 5.40 2.30 2.10
CA TRP A 165 5.68 2.38 3.52
C TRP A 165 6.59 1.20 3.91
N ARG A 166 7.84 1.42 4.40
CA ARG A 166 8.52 2.71 4.50
C ARG A 166 9.85 2.66 3.72
N LEU A 167 10.39 3.79 3.32
CA LEU A 167 11.64 3.85 2.54
C LEU A 167 12.79 3.05 3.19
N ALA A 168 13.00 3.21 4.50
CA ALA A 168 14.03 2.48 5.25
C ALA A 168 13.79 0.96 5.37
N GLY A 169 12.77 0.42 4.72
CA GLY A 169 12.50 -1.03 4.68
C GLY A 169 13.00 -1.71 3.41
N ASP A 170 13.37 -0.95 2.38
CA ASP A 170 13.92 -1.51 1.13
C ASP A 170 15.42 -1.78 1.26
N VAL A 171 15.95 -2.62 0.38
CA VAL A 171 17.40 -2.73 0.14
C VAL A 171 17.91 -1.48 -0.57
N GLN A 172 19.22 -1.31 -0.66
CA GLN A 172 19.82 -0.18 -1.38
C GLN A 172 19.27 -0.07 -2.81
N VAL A 173 19.08 1.14 -3.30
CA VAL A 173 18.38 1.40 -4.57
C VAL A 173 19.11 0.81 -5.81
N ASP A 174 20.41 0.58 -5.73
CA ASP A 174 21.21 -0.07 -6.77
C ASP A 174 21.13 -1.61 -6.71
N HIS A 175 20.64 -2.18 -5.62
CA HIS A 175 20.42 -3.62 -5.50
C HIS A 175 19.40 -4.10 -6.53
N GLU A 176 19.65 -5.26 -7.14
CA GLU A 176 18.78 -5.82 -8.20
C GLU A 176 17.33 -6.05 -7.73
N LYS A 177 17.14 -6.38 -6.47
CA LYS A 177 15.84 -6.66 -5.84
C LYS A 177 15.20 -5.44 -5.18
N SER A 178 15.73 -4.23 -5.36
CA SER A 178 15.11 -3.03 -4.77
C SER A 178 13.70 -2.81 -5.32
N LEU A 179 12.73 -2.73 -4.41
CA LEU A 179 11.34 -2.48 -4.74
C LEU A 179 11.15 -1.07 -5.28
N LEU A 180 11.84 -0.08 -4.70
CA LEU A 180 11.83 1.30 -5.19
C LEU A 180 12.35 1.40 -6.62
N ARG A 181 13.45 0.71 -6.93
CA ARG A 181 14.01 0.64 -8.28
C ARG A 181 13.04 -0.02 -9.26
N ALA A 182 12.40 -1.13 -8.85
CA ALA A 182 11.43 -1.83 -9.66
C ALA A 182 10.21 -0.95 -9.98
N MET A 183 9.66 -0.26 -8.98
CA MET A 183 8.57 0.71 -9.14
C MET A 183 8.96 1.84 -10.10
N SER A 184 10.13 2.47 -9.88
CA SER A 184 10.61 3.58 -10.71
C SER A 184 10.78 3.18 -12.17
N ARG A 185 11.35 1.99 -12.43
CA ARG A 185 11.51 1.47 -13.80
C ARG A 185 10.17 1.25 -14.50
N GLU A 186 9.19 0.72 -13.78
CA GLU A 186 7.88 0.44 -14.36
C GLU A 186 7.07 1.72 -14.59
N LEU A 187 7.20 2.73 -13.73
CA LEU A 187 6.56 4.03 -13.93
C LEU A 187 7.08 4.81 -15.13
N LYS A 188 8.36 4.62 -15.49
CA LYS A 188 9.00 5.30 -16.64
C LYS A 188 8.72 4.64 -17.99
N ARG A 189 8.20 3.43 -18.01
CA ARG A 189 7.79 2.73 -19.24
C ARG A 189 6.39 3.15 -19.68
#